data_9e0c2520d3106ffcaa97b1f1ac1ec1af
#
_entry.id   9e0c2520d3106ffcaa97b1f1ac1ec1af
#
_cell.length_a   1.000
_cell.length_b   1.000
_cell.length_c   1.000
_cell.angle_alpha   90.00
_cell.angle_beta   90.00
_cell.angle_gamma   90.00
#
_symmetry.space_group_name_H-M   'P 1'
#
loop_
_entity.id
_entity.type
_entity.pdbx_description
1 polymer ?
#
loop_
_entity_poly.entity_id
_entity_poly.type
_entity_poly.pdbx_seq_one_letter_code
_entity_poly.pdbx_strand_id
1 'polypeptide(L)'
;MTEARPRSATTQRTCTCSREVDDGYLCHDCTATARGHLHTIAHLSRGLDEKRARFGAIIYTHGRSRSADTPIPFDPRVTRVSRPIRQHLRETCAYVFDHRPAAATRVVVSPESIGAMAVWLTSHLTWLRTDPTGPATADRIRRDAEHLTALFDKAPDR
;
A
#
# COMPACT_ATOMS: atom_id res chain seq x y z
N MET A 1 -42.37 -14.69 35.25
CA MET A 1 -42.26 -13.43 34.50
C MET A 1 -40.82 -13.40 33.94
N THR A 2 -40.69 -13.77 32.67
CA THR A 2 -39.37 -13.90 32.00
C THR A 2 -39.11 -12.59 31.25
N GLU A 3 -38.21 -11.79 31.79
CA GLU A 3 -37.82 -10.50 31.25
C GLU A 3 -36.99 -10.73 29.97
N ALA A 4 -37.59 -10.43 28.83
CA ALA A 4 -36.92 -10.48 27.54
C ALA A 4 -35.85 -9.37 27.50
N ARG A 5 -34.59 -9.75 27.54
CA ARG A 5 -33.45 -8.86 27.31
C ARG A 5 -33.61 -8.18 25.95
N PRO A 6 -33.54 -6.83 25.85
CA PRO A 6 -33.60 -6.17 24.57
C PRO A 6 -32.37 -6.59 23.73
N ARG A 7 -32.63 -7.17 22.57
CA ARG A 7 -31.58 -7.41 21.55
C ARG A 7 -31.03 -6.05 21.16
N SER A 8 -29.77 -5.82 21.51
CA SER A 8 -29.01 -4.65 21.04
C SER A 8 -29.16 -4.57 19.52
N ALA A 9 -29.68 -3.46 19.03
CA ALA A 9 -29.77 -3.20 17.60
C ALA A 9 -28.36 -3.22 17.04
N THR A 10 -27.97 -4.32 16.41
CA THR A 10 -26.72 -4.45 15.68
C THR A 10 -26.86 -3.50 14.51
N THR A 11 -26.14 -2.38 14.55
CA THR A 11 -26.11 -1.43 13.44
C THR A 11 -25.47 -2.15 12.27
N GLN A 12 -26.28 -2.64 11.36
CA GLN A 12 -25.85 -3.32 10.14
C GLN A 12 -24.98 -2.33 9.36
N ARG A 13 -23.73 -2.69 9.14
CA ARG A 13 -22.76 -1.89 8.37
C ARG A 13 -22.66 -2.47 6.99
N THR A 14 -22.48 -1.60 6.01
CA THR A 14 -22.38 -2.00 4.61
C THR A 14 -20.94 -1.77 4.14
N CYS A 15 -20.32 -2.80 3.58
CA CYS A 15 -19.03 -2.71 2.91
C CYS A 15 -19.12 -1.85 1.63
N THR A 16 -18.00 -1.33 1.15
CA THR A 16 -17.90 -0.59 -0.13
C THR A 16 -18.44 -1.36 -1.34
N CYS A 17 -18.44 -2.70 -1.30
CA CYS A 17 -19.06 -3.56 -2.32
C CYS A 17 -20.57 -3.79 -2.12
N SER A 18 -21.23 -3.03 -1.24
CA SER A 18 -22.65 -3.12 -0.90
C SER A 18 -23.09 -4.40 -0.16
N ARG A 19 -22.14 -5.24 0.29
CA ARG A 19 -22.45 -6.39 1.14
C ARG A 19 -22.60 -5.98 2.59
N GLU A 20 -23.57 -6.58 3.26
CA GLU A 20 -23.71 -6.45 4.70
C GLU A 20 -22.53 -7.08 5.43
N VAL A 21 -22.07 -6.44 6.49
CA VAL A 21 -20.92 -6.88 7.29
C VAL A 21 -21.38 -6.97 8.76
N ASP A 22 -21.32 -8.17 9.30
CA ASP A 22 -21.70 -8.42 10.69
C ASP A 22 -20.65 -7.94 11.67
N ASP A 23 -19.38 -7.97 11.26
CA ASP A 23 -18.23 -7.59 12.06
C ASP A 23 -17.21 -6.76 11.24
N GLY A 24 -17.12 -5.47 11.58
CA GLY A 24 -16.19 -4.54 10.96
C GLY A 24 -16.80 -3.64 9.89
N TYR A 25 -15.94 -3.18 8.97
CA TYR A 25 -16.25 -2.21 7.91
C TYR A 25 -15.96 -2.75 6.50
N LEU A 26 -15.15 -3.82 6.40
CA LEU A 26 -14.86 -4.51 5.14
C LEU A 26 -15.32 -5.97 5.22
N CYS A 27 -15.93 -6.47 4.16
CA CYS A 27 -16.22 -7.89 4.02
C CYS A 27 -14.94 -8.71 3.74
N HIS A 28 -15.02 -10.02 3.89
CA HIS A 28 -13.88 -10.91 3.69
C HIS A 28 -13.32 -10.84 2.26
N ASP A 29 -14.18 -10.73 1.25
CA ASP A 29 -13.77 -10.66 -0.15
C ASP A 29 -13.02 -9.36 -0.46
N CYS A 30 -13.51 -8.22 0.04
CA CYS A 30 -12.81 -6.95 -0.12
C CYS A 30 -11.46 -6.94 0.62
N THR A 31 -11.38 -7.60 1.78
CA THR A 31 -10.12 -7.78 2.51
C THR A 31 -9.14 -8.66 1.74
N ALA A 32 -9.62 -9.76 1.14
CA ALA A 32 -8.80 -10.63 0.30
C ALA A 32 -8.31 -9.90 -0.96
N THR A 33 -9.18 -9.10 -1.59
CA THR A 33 -8.82 -8.27 -2.73
C THR A 33 -7.75 -7.24 -2.37
N ALA A 34 -7.90 -6.54 -1.24
CA ALA A 34 -6.89 -5.60 -0.74
C ALA A 34 -5.54 -6.29 -0.48
N ARG A 35 -5.56 -7.53 0.03
CA ARG A 35 -4.36 -8.35 0.20
C ARG A 35 -3.68 -8.63 -1.15
N GLY A 36 -4.44 -9.01 -2.17
CA GLY A 36 -3.93 -9.21 -3.53
C GLY A 36 -3.25 -7.95 -4.08
N HIS A 37 -3.87 -6.79 -3.91
CA HIS A 37 -3.28 -5.51 -4.33
C HIS A 37 -1.98 -5.18 -3.58
N LEU A 38 -1.89 -5.43 -2.27
CA LEU A 38 -0.65 -5.24 -1.50
C LEU A 38 0.46 -6.18 -1.98
N HIS A 39 0.14 -7.43 -2.33
CA HIS A 39 1.10 -8.34 -2.95
C HIS A 39 1.59 -7.84 -4.31
N THR A 40 0.68 -7.31 -5.15
CA THR A 40 1.03 -6.67 -6.41
C THR A 40 1.98 -5.49 -6.21
N ILE A 41 1.67 -4.59 -5.26
CA ILE A 41 2.54 -3.46 -4.90
C ILE A 41 3.92 -3.95 -4.45
N ALA A 42 3.98 -4.94 -3.55
CA ALA A 42 5.23 -5.50 -3.07
C ALA A 42 6.08 -6.14 -4.18
N HIS A 43 5.42 -6.84 -5.11
CA HIS A 43 6.09 -7.47 -6.25
C HIS A 43 6.65 -6.42 -7.22
N LEU A 44 5.83 -5.48 -7.65
CA LEU A 44 6.22 -4.46 -8.62
C LEU A 44 7.25 -3.45 -8.06
N SER A 45 7.25 -3.22 -6.74
CA SER A 45 8.23 -2.32 -6.10
C SER A 45 9.66 -2.80 -6.26
N ARG A 46 9.91 -4.11 -6.35
CA ARG A 46 11.25 -4.67 -6.65
C ARG A 46 11.77 -4.20 -8.00
N GLY A 47 10.90 -4.19 -9.02
CA GLY A 47 11.25 -3.67 -10.34
C GLY A 47 11.56 -2.17 -10.36
N LEU A 48 10.96 -1.37 -9.44
CA LEU A 48 11.31 0.04 -9.27
C LEU A 48 12.74 0.22 -8.74
N ASP A 49 13.13 -0.58 -7.75
CA ASP A 49 14.47 -0.53 -7.17
C ASP A 49 15.53 -1.00 -8.19
N GLU A 50 15.25 -2.04 -8.98
CA GLU A 50 16.10 -2.49 -10.07
C GLU A 50 16.25 -1.43 -11.17
N LYS A 51 15.17 -0.76 -11.59
CA LYS A 51 15.22 0.35 -12.55
C LYS A 51 16.09 1.50 -12.03
N ARG A 52 15.95 1.84 -10.74
CA ARG A 52 16.80 2.86 -10.10
C ARG A 52 18.27 2.45 -10.09
N ALA A 53 18.57 1.21 -9.75
CA ALA A 53 19.94 0.70 -9.71
C ALA A 53 20.58 0.67 -11.09
N ARG A 54 19.85 0.26 -12.14
CA ARG A 54 20.35 0.23 -13.53
C ARG A 54 20.67 1.63 -14.05
N PHE A 55 19.85 2.63 -13.78
CA PHE A 55 20.13 4.01 -14.16
C PHE A 55 21.34 4.57 -13.40
N GLY A 56 21.52 4.24 -12.14
CA GLY A 56 22.71 4.58 -11.37
C GLY A 56 24.00 3.97 -11.96
N ALA A 57 23.97 2.70 -12.36
CA ALA A 57 25.13 1.99 -12.92
C ALA A 57 25.57 2.55 -14.29
N ILE A 58 24.65 2.96 -15.15
CA ILE A 58 24.95 3.55 -16.47
C ILE A 58 25.74 4.86 -16.32
N ILE A 59 25.51 5.63 -15.26
CA ILE A 59 26.24 6.87 -15.01
C ILE A 59 27.69 6.60 -14.62
N TYR A 60 27.99 5.52 -13.93
CA TYR A 60 29.34 5.18 -13.48
C TYR A 60 30.20 4.58 -14.58
N THR A 61 29.61 3.98 -15.63
CA THR A 61 30.36 3.33 -16.73
C THR A 61 30.78 4.29 -17.84
N HIS A 62 30.16 5.46 -17.98
CA HIS A 62 30.55 6.49 -18.95
C HIS A 62 31.37 7.62 -18.31
N GLY A 63 32.35 7.25 -17.48
CA GLY A 63 33.25 8.21 -16.83
C GLY A 63 34.14 8.92 -17.79
N ARG A 64 33.80 10.15 -18.22
CA ARG A 64 34.76 11.21 -18.54
C ARG A 64 34.07 12.57 -18.35
N SER A 65 34.73 13.38 -17.53
CA SER A 65 34.47 14.81 -17.32
C SER A 65 33.11 15.18 -16.74
N ARG A 66 33.11 15.39 -15.44
CA ARG A 66 31.97 15.86 -14.68
C ARG A 66 31.94 17.38 -14.67
N SER A 67 30.90 17.94 -15.27
CA SER A 67 30.30 19.13 -14.72
C SER A 67 29.47 18.72 -13.50
N ALA A 68 29.55 19.45 -12.38
CA ALA A 68 28.85 19.15 -11.13
C ALA A 68 27.31 19.18 -11.26
N ASP A 69 26.81 19.58 -12.43
CA ASP A 69 25.41 19.78 -12.76
C ASP A 69 24.80 18.70 -13.68
N THR A 70 25.46 17.53 -13.85
CA THR A 70 24.82 16.48 -14.65
C THR A 70 23.69 15.85 -13.84
N PRO A 71 22.42 16.11 -14.19
CA PRO A 71 21.29 15.52 -13.47
C PRO A 71 21.39 14.00 -13.58
N ILE A 72 21.24 13.31 -12.46
CA ILE A 72 21.06 11.86 -12.46
C ILE A 72 19.89 11.56 -13.39
N PRO A 73 20.02 10.73 -14.44
CA PRO A 73 18.91 10.37 -15.31
C PRO A 73 17.89 9.60 -14.48
N PHE A 74 16.92 10.33 -14.01
CA PHE A 74 15.85 9.87 -13.17
C PHE A 74 14.63 9.77 -14.07
N ASP A 75 14.03 8.59 -14.23
CA ASP A 75 12.77 8.50 -14.94
C ASP A 75 11.71 9.28 -14.14
N PRO A 76 11.28 10.46 -14.61
CA PRO A 76 10.32 11.27 -13.89
C PRO A 76 8.97 10.58 -13.74
N ARG A 77 8.64 9.60 -14.60
CA ARG A 77 7.42 8.80 -14.55
C ARG A 77 7.46 7.90 -13.30
N VAL A 78 8.59 7.24 -13.04
CA VAL A 78 8.78 6.38 -11.85
C VAL A 78 8.59 7.19 -10.58
N THR A 79 9.16 8.38 -10.49
CA THR A 79 9.02 9.22 -9.29
C THR A 79 7.60 9.74 -9.12
N ARG A 80 6.99 10.17 -10.20
CA ARG A 80 5.61 10.68 -10.18
C ARG A 80 4.63 9.65 -9.63
N VAL A 81 4.83 8.36 -9.95
CA VAL A 81 4.00 7.27 -9.48
C VAL A 81 4.42 6.80 -8.09
N SER A 82 5.72 6.57 -7.86
CA SER A 82 6.19 5.95 -6.61
C SER A 82 6.13 6.86 -5.38
N ARG A 83 6.27 8.18 -5.57
CA ARG A 83 6.25 9.14 -4.46
C ARG A 83 4.90 9.19 -3.71
N PRO A 84 3.76 9.37 -4.38
CA PRO A 84 2.46 9.37 -3.70
C PRO A 84 2.12 8.02 -3.08
N ILE A 85 2.49 6.90 -3.72
CA ILE A 85 2.29 5.56 -3.16
C ILE A 85 3.09 5.38 -1.88
N ARG A 86 4.37 5.76 -1.88
CA ARG A 86 5.22 5.71 -0.68
C ARG A 86 4.64 6.56 0.44
N GLN A 87 4.20 7.76 0.14
CA GLN A 87 3.58 8.65 1.11
C GLN A 87 2.33 8.02 1.73
N HIS A 88 1.43 7.50 0.89
CA HIS A 88 0.21 6.84 1.36
C HIS A 88 0.51 5.63 2.24
N LEU A 89 1.40 4.72 1.82
CA LEU A 89 1.72 3.54 2.61
C LEU A 89 2.39 3.92 3.95
N ARG A 90 3.22 4.97 3.95
CA ARG A 90 3.83 5.49 5.17
C ARG A 90 2.78 6.03 6.15
N GLU A 91 1.84 6.82 5.67
CA GLU A 91 0.72 7.36 6.46
C GLU A 91 -0.15 6.22 7.02
N THR A 92 -0.45 5.22 6.20
CA THR A 92 -1.23 4.05 6.63
C THR A 92 -0.49 3.21 7.66
N CYS A 93 0.80 2.96 7.47
CA CYS A 93 1.62 2.25 8.46
C CYS A 93 1.69 3.02 9.79
N ALA A 94 1.88 4.34 9.75
CA ALA A 94 1.88 5.18 10.95
C ALA A 94 0.52 5.11 11.66
N TYR A 95 -0.57 5.23 10.92
CA TYR A 95 -1.92 5.12 11.49
C TYR A 95 -2.14 3.77 12.19
N VAL A 96 -1.79 2.66 11.55
CA VAL A 96 -1.91 1.32 12.14
C VAL A 96 -1.04 1.20 13.39
N PHE A 97 0.18 1.74 13.35
CA PHE A 97 1.10 1.73 14.47
C PHE A 97 0.54 2.48 15.68
N ASP A 98 -0.07 3.63 15.46
CA ASP A 98 -0.60 4.49 16.52
C ASP A 98 -1.91 3.97 17.14
N HIS A 99 -2.72 3.24 16.36
CA HIS A 99 -4.08 2.86 16.77
C HIS A 99 -4.23 1.38 17.13
N ARG A 100 -3.29 0.53 16.72
CA ARG A 100 -3.33 -0.89 17.07
C ARG A 100 -2.59 -1.15 18.39
N PRO A 101 -3.13 -1.97 19.32
CA PRO A 101 -2.46 -2.28 20.58
C PRO A 101 -1.03 -2.81 20.37
N ALA A 102 -0.11 -2.32 21.16
CA ALA A 102 1.35 -2.42 21.03
C ALA A 102 1.93 -3.85 20.85
N ALA A 103 1.22 -4.90 21.25
CA ALA A 103 1.70 -6.29 21.15
C ALA A 103 1.94 -6.77 19.70
N ALA A 104 1.40 -6.07 18.71
CA ALA A 104 1.41 -6.50 17.32
C ALA A 104 2.36 -5.71 16.41
N THR A 105 3.02 -4.67 16.91
CA THR A 105 3.70 -3.66 16.07
C THR A 105 5.22 -3.63 16.23
N ARG A 106 5.84 -4.68 16.78
CA ARG A 106 7.28 -4.70 17.10
C ARG A 106 8.23 -4.72 15.89
N VAL A 107 7.71 -4.82 14.67
CA VAL A 107 8.57 -4.85 13.48
C VAL A 107 8.74 -3.44 12.95
N VAL A 108 9.96 -2.93 13.02
CA VAL A 108 10.33 -1.67 12.38
C VAL A 108 10.31 -1.88 10.86
N VAL A 109 9.35 -1.23 10.21
CA VAL A 109 9.26 -1.23 8.75
C VAL A 109 10.11 -0.09 8.20
N SER A 110 10.96 -0.39 7.20
CA SER A 110 11.69 0.66 6.50
C SER A 110 10.69 1.60 5.79
N PRO A 111 10.56 2.87 6.22
CA PRO A 111 9.60 3.81 5.63
C PRO A 111 9.97 4.23 4.20
N GLU A 112 11.17 3.86 3.74
CA GLU A 112 11.65 4.14 2.40
C GLU A 112 11.31 3.01 1.41
N SER A 113 11.01 1.81 1.90
CA SER A 113 10.70 0.65 1.06
C SER A 113 9.19 0.49 0.90
N ILE A 114 8.68 0.76 -0.31
CA ILE A 114 7.29 0.51 -0.71
C ILE A 114 6.93 -0.97 -0.48
N GLY A 115 7.82 -1.88 -0.89
CA GLY A 115 7.59 -3.32 -0.75
C GLY A 115 7.52 -3.77 0.71
N ALA A 116 8.42 -3.28 1.56
CA ALA A 116 8.41 -3.62 2.99
C ALA A 116 7.13 -3.12 3.67
N MET A 117 6.69 -1.90 3.39
CA MET A 117 5.44 -1.36 3.91
C MET A 117 4.22 -2.16 3.44
N ALA A 118 4.16 -2.53 2.16
CA ALA A 118 3.06 -3.33 1.61
C ALA A 118 2.99 -4.72 2.26
N VAL A 119 4.12 -5.40 2.43
CA VAL A 119 4.19 -6.70 3.12
C VAL A 119 3.75 -6.56 4.58
N TRP A 120 4.22 -5.52 5.29
CA TRP A 120 3.83 -5.28 6.66
C TRP A 120 2.33 -5.03 6.80
N LEU A 121 1.74 -4.20 5.94
CA LEU A 121 0.29 -3.92 5.94
C LEU A 121 -0.54 -5.18 5.66
N THR A 122 -0.04 -6.12 4.87
CA THR A 122 -0.73 -7.40 4.61
C THR A 122 -1.03 -8.16 5.90
N SER A 123 -0.10 -8.16 6.86
CA SER A 123 -0.29 -8.80 8.17
C SER A 123 -1.25 -8.04 9.10
N HIS A 124 -1.60 -6.79 8.74
CA HIS A 124 -2.48 -5.92 9.54
C HIS A 124 -3.88 -5.73 8.93
N LEU A 125 -4.16 -6.35 7.77
CA LEU A 125 -5.45 -6.23 7.09
C LEU A 125 -6.64 -6.73 7.91
N THR A 126 -6.45 -7.77 8.73
CA THR A 126 -7.51 -8.27 9.62
C THR A 126 -7.94 -7.20 10.63
N TRP A 127 -7.01 -6.42 11.15
CA TRP A 127 -7.31 -5.30 12.01
C TRP A 127 -7.96 -4.15 11.23
N LEU A 128 -7.38 -3.77 10.08
CA LEU A 128 -7.94 -2.73 9.21
C LEU A 128 -9.38 -3.04 8.76
N ARG A 129 -9.72 -4.32 8.62
CA ARG A 129 -11.10 -4.74 8.32
C ARG A 129 -12.09 -4.25 9.37
N THR A 130 -11.68 -4.21 10.63
CA THR A 130 -12.52 -3.79 11.77
C THR A 130 -12.43 -2.30 12.07
N ASP A 131 -11.54 -1.58 11.40
CA ASP A 131 -11.33 -0.15 11.57
C ASP A 131 -12.19 0.69 10.61
N PRO A 132 -12.77 1.83 11.06
CA PRO A 132 -13.58 2.70 10.20
C PRO A 132 -12.85 3.22 8.95
N THR A 133 -11.53 3.33 9.00
CA THR A 133 -10.72 3.77 7.86
C THR A 133 -10.44 2.67 6.84
N GLY A 134 -10.75 1.41 7.19
CA GLY A 134 -10.47 0.22 6.37
C GLY A 134 -10.98 0.33 4.93
N PRO A 135 -12.24 0.72 4.69
CA PRO A 135 -12.78 0.87 3.33
C PRO A 135 -12.02 1.88 2.47
N ALA A 136 -11.74 3.05 3.00
CA ALA A 136 -10.99 4.10 2.29
C ALA A 136 -9.54 3.67 2.02
N THR A 137 -8.93 2.99 2.98
CA THR A 137 -7.57 2.43 2.85
C THR A 137 -7.53 1.35 1.78
N ALA A 138 -8.48 0.42 1.75
CA ALA A 138 -8.56 -0.63 0.73
C ALA A 138 -8.73 -0.06 -0.69
N ASP A 139 -9.58 0.95 -0.86
CA ASP A 139 -9.77 1.62 -2.15
C ASP A 139 -8.49 2.35 -2.61
N ARG A 140 -7.76 2.96 -1.70
CA ARG A 140 -6.51 3.63 -2.02
C ARG A 140 -5.39 2.64 -2.37
N ILE A 141 -5.29 1.51 -1.66
CA ILE A 141 -4.39 0.40 -1.99
C ILE A 141 -4.68 -0.13 -3.41
N ARG A 142 -5.94 -0.29 -3.78
CA ARG A 142 -6.35 -0.69 -5.13
C ARG A 142 -5.82 0.28 -6.18
N ARG A 143 -6.05 1.58 -6.01
CA ARG A 143 -5.56 2.61 -6.94
C ARG A 143 -4.04 2.64 -7.05
N ASP A 144 -3.34 2.46 -5.95
CA ASP A 144 -1.88 2.39 -5.93
C ASP A 144 -1.36 1.19 -6.74
N ALA A 145 -2.00 0.02 -6.59
CA ALA A 145 -1.67 -1.17 -7.37
C ALA A 145 -1.93 -0.97 -8.87
N GLU A 146 -3.06 -0.36 -9.24
CA GLU A 146 -3.41 -0.04 -10.62
C GLU A 146 -2.40 0.92 -11.25
N HIS A 147 -1.99 1.97 -10.53
CA HIS A 147 -0.99 2.94 -11.00
C HIS A 147 0.38 2.29 -11.23
N LEU A 148 0.82 1.40 -10.30
CA LEU A 148 2.06 0.66 -10.48
C LEU A 148 1.97 -0.30 -11.67
N THR A 149 0.89 -1.05 -11.80
CA THR A 149 0.68 -1.96 -12.93
C THR A 149 0.75 -1.19 -14.24
N ALA A 150 0.04 -0.08 -14.37
CA ALA A 150 0.08 0.76 -15.57
C ALA A 150 1.47 1.32 -15.91
N LEU A 151 2.32 1.54 -14.92
CA LEU A 151 3.71 1.97 -15.14
C LEU A 151 4.58 0.88 -15.80
N PHE A 152 4.30 -0.39 -15.46
CA PHE A 152 5.06 -1.54 -15.98
C PHE A 152 4.48 -2.09 -17.29
N ASP A 153 3.17 -1.94 -17.52
CA ASP A 153 2.50 -2.42 -18.75
C ASP A 153 2.75 -1.51 -19.95
N LYS A 154 3.09 -0.24 -19.72
CA LYS A 154 3.49 0.65 -20.83
C LYS A 154 4.87 0.22 -21.32
N ALA A 155 4.90 -0.41 -22.51
CA ALA A 155 6.12 -0.68 -23.22
C ALA A 155 6.95 0.62 -23.36
N PRO A 156 8.30 0.54 -23.29
CA PRO A 156 9.12 1.70 -23.55
C PRO A 156 8.78 2.24 -24.94
N ASP A 157 8.39 3.51 -25.01
CA ASP A 157 8.24 4.22 -26.28
C ASP A 157 9.57 4.03 -27.06
N ARG A 158 9.49 3.34 -28.22
CA ARG A 158 10.61 3.11 -29.14
C ARG A 158 10.99 4.40 -29.85
#